data_407541f9a959e33a85e044decbb04e84
#
_entry.id   407541f9a959e33a85e044decbb04e84
#
_cell.length_a   1.000
_cell.length_b   1.000
_cell.length_c   1.000
_cell.angle_alpha   90.00
_cell.angle_beta   90.00
_cell.angle_gamma   90.00
#
_symmetry.space_group_name_H-M   'P 1'
#
loop_
_entity.id
_entity.type
_entity.pdbx_description
1 polymer ?
#
loop_
_entity_poly.entity_id
_entity_poly.type
_entity_poly.pdbx_seq_one_letter_code
_entity_poly.pdbx_strand_id
1 'polypeptide(L)'
;MTLLNQVKTLFQRETVFCVSLVLAVLSALAVRPDAAYLSYPDYRTLALLFCLMLIVAGFRSLGVFERLGRALLRRAGSLRELSIALVLLCFFCSMVITNDVTLITFVPFTLLVFRMIRREGRVLTLVVLETIAANLGSMATPIGNPQNLYLCSAAGLTMAQFARAVLPYAGLSLVLLLAVLLLQRDEPLGEARPEEEGEAAPLSALAPYLLLLALCLLVVFRVVGFVPVLLCVAAVVLAVNRRLFRSVDYFLLLTFLCFFIFIGNLKRIPALNDLLLSLVGGHELLAGILASQVISNVPAAILLSGFTQNFAALLTAVNLGGL
;
A
#
# COMPACT_ATOMS: atom_id res chain seq x y z
N MET A 1 -19.10 26.21 -11.73
CA MET A 1 -18.43 25.09 -12.43
C MET A 1 -19.49 24.21 -13.03
N THR A 2 -19.45 23.95 -14.33
CA THR A 2 -20.42 23.07 -14.99
C THR A 2 -20.23 21.63 -14.54
N LEU A 3 -21.31 20.84 -14.48
CA LEU A 3 -21.27 19.39 -14.11
C LEU A 3 -20.19 18.63 -14.89
N LEU A 4 -20.01 18.98 -16.17
CA LEU A 4 -18.99 18.40 -17.04
C LEU A 4 -17.56 18.63 -16.54
N ASN A 5 -17.27 19.81 -16.00
CA ASN A 5 -15.95 20.13 -15.45
C ASN A 5 -15.69 19.38 -14.14
N GLN A 6 -16.71 19.14 -13.31
CA GLN A 6 -16.60 18.36 -12.10
C GLN A 6 -16.30 16.88 -12.42
N VAL A 7 -17.04 16.30 -13.38
CA VAL A 7 -16.82 14.94 -13.85
C VAL A 7 -15.43 14.76 -14.47
N LYS A 8 -14.97 15.71 -15.29
CA LYS A 8 -13.63 15.70 -15.87
C LYS A 8 -12.54 15.75 -14.79
N THR A 9 -12.70 16.61 -13.80
CA THR A 9 -11.75 16.73 -12.68
C THR A 9 -11.71 15.47 -11.83
N LEU A 10 -12.88 14.86 -11.56
CA LEU A 10 -12.98 13.60 -10.84
C LEU A 10 -12.27 12.49 -11.63
N PHE A 11 -12.53 12.38 -12.93
CA PHE A 11 -11.90 11.37 -13.78
C PHE A 11 -10.37 11.53 -13.85
N GLN A 12 -9.86 12.75 -13.87
CA GLN A 12 -8.42 13.02 -13.87
C GLN A 12 -7.74 12.72 -12.53
N ARG A 13 -8.45 12.88 -11.41
CA ARG A 13 -7.91 12.62 -10.07
C ARG A 13 -8.05 11.17 -9.63
N GLU A 14 -9.17 10.55 -9.98
CA GLU A 14 -9.59 9.24 -9.49
C GLU A 14 -9.90 8.31 -10.67
N THR A 15 -8.97 8.21 -11.62
CA THR A 15 -9.15 7.43 -12.87
C THR A 15 -9.50 5.98 -12.59
N VAL A 16 -8.79 5.34 -11.64
CA VAL A 16 -9.00 3.92 -11.30
C VAL A 16 -10.39 3.69 -10.73
N PHE A 17 -10.85 4.60 -9.84
CA PHE A 17 -12.22 4.55 -9.32
C PHE A 17 -13.26 4.71 -10.43
N CYS A 18 -13.09 5.71 -11.30
CA CYS A 18 -14.05 5.94 -12.40
C CYS A 18 -14.14 4.74 -13.34
N VAL A 19 -13.01 4.13 -13.70
CA VAL A 19 -12.96 2.93 -14.54
C VAL A 19 -13.63 1.76 -13.83
N SER A 20 -13.31 1.51 -12.56
CA SER A 20 -13.92 0.42 -11.78
C SER A 20 -15.43 0.59 -11.63
N LEU A 21 -15.90 1.82 -11.44
CA LEU A 21 -17.33 2.14 -11.36
C LEU A 21 -18.05 1.84 -12.69
N VAL A 22 -17.46 2.25 -13.81
CA VAL A 22 -18.02 1.94 -15.15
C VAL A 22 -18.09 0.43 -15.37
N LEU A 23 -17.02 -0.31 -15.04
CA LEU A 23 -16.99 -1.77 -15.14
C LEU A 23 -18.04 -2.43 -14.25
N ALA A 24 -18.21 -1.98 -13.01
CA ALA A 24 -19.24 -2.48 -12.11
C ALA A 24 -20.65 -2.24 -12.67
N VAL A 25 -20.92 -1.04 -13.17
CA VAL A 25 -22.23 -0.69 -13.75
C VAL A 25 -22.49 -1.51 -15.02
N LEU A 26 -21.52 -1.63 -15.95
CA LEU A 26 -21.68 -2.43 -17.17
C LEU A 26 -21.90 -3.90 -16.84
N SER A 27 -21.19 -4.46 -15.87
CA SER A 27 -21.40 -5.84 -15.45
C SER A 27 -22.77 -6.06 -14.79
N ALA A 28 -23.29 -5.06 -14.09
CA ALA A 28 -24.63 -5.10 -13.48
C ALA A 28 -25.77 -5.07 -14.52
N LEU A 29 -25.52 -4.55 -15.73
CA LEU A 29 -26.49 -4.66 -16.85
C LEU A 29 -26.55 -6.09 -17.37
N ALA A 30 -25.44 -6.84 -17.36
CA ALA A 30 -25.39 -8.22 -17.79
C ALA A 30 -25.91 -9.19 -16.70
N VAL A 31 -25.57 -8.92 -15.44
CA VAL A 31 -25.99 -9.70 -14.28
C VAL A 31 -26.82 -8.81 -13.37
N ARG A 32 -28.13 -8.96 -13.38
CA ARG A 32 -29.04 -8.11 -12.60
C ARG A 32 -28.72 -8.19 -11.10
N PRO A 33 -28.71 -7.04 -10.39
CA PRO A 33 -28.52 -6.99 -8.96
C PRO A 33 -29.50 -7.87 -8.19
N ASP A 34 -28.98 -8.71 -7.32
CA ASP A 34 -29.74 -9.60 -6.43
C ASP A 34 -29.06 -9.68 -5.05
N ALA A 35 -29.58 -10.50 -4.15
CA ALA A 35 -29.04 -10.67 -2.80
C ALA A 35 -27.57 -11.16 -2.79
N ALA A 36 -27.11 -11.84 -3.85
CA ALA A 36 -25.72 -12.31 -3.93
C ALA A 36 -24.71 -11.18 -4.01
N TYR A 37 -25.09 -9.99 -4.46
CA TYR A 37 -24.21 -8.81 -4.48
C TYR A 37 -23.69 -8.43 -3.10
N LEU A 38 -24.46 -8.69 -2.03
CA LEU A 38 -24.03 -8.45 -0.66
C LEU A 38 -22.91 -9.40 -0.19
N SER A 39 -22.73 -10.53 -0.86
CA SER A 39 -21.67 -11.50 -0.54
C SER A 39 -20.39 -11.30 -1.34
N TYR A 40 -20.37 -10.41 -2.37
CA TYR A 40 -19.19 -10.17 -3.18
C TYR A 40 -18.07 -9.43 -2.44
N PRO A 41 -18.36 -8.37 -1.63
CA PRO A 41 -17.32 -7.62 -0.97
C PRO A 41 -16.61 -8.42 0.14
N ASP A 42 -15.29 -8.36 0.15
CA ASP A 42 -14.52 -8.78 1.32
C ASP A 42 -14.57 -7.67 2.38
N TYR A 43 -15.60 -7.71 3.22
CA TYR A 43 -15.83 -6.73 4.29
C TYR A 43 -14.67 -6.68 5.29
N ARG A 44 -13.97 -7.79 5.51
CA ARG A 44 -12.82 -7.86 6.39
C ARG A 44 -11.66 -7.01 5.85
N THR A 45 -11.36 -7.17 4.58
CA THR A 45 -10.32 -6.36 3.91
C THR A 45 -10.69 -4.89 3.92
N LEU A 46 -11.93 -4.52 3.56
CA LEU A 46 -12.37 -3.12 3.58
C LEU A 46 -12.27 -2.49 4.97
N ALA A 47 -12.71 -3.21 6.00
CA ALA A 47 -12.63 -2.75 7.39
C ALA A 47 -11.18 -2.57 7.85
N LEU A 48 -10.29 -3.52 7.54
CA LEU A 48 -8.88 -3.43 7.89
C LEU A 48 -8.18 -2.28 7.16
N LEU A 49 -8.43 -2.09 5.86
CA LEU A 49 -7.90 -0.96 5.10
C LEU A 49 -8.32 0.38 5.73
N PHE A 50 -9.61 0.53 6.03
CA PHE A 50 -10.12 1.72 6.70
C PHE A 50 -9.44 1.97 8.05
N CYS A 51 -9.33 0.94 8.91
CA CYS A 51 -8.67 1.04 10.20
C CYS A 51 -7.19 1.42 10.07
N LEU A 52 -6.45 0.75 9.18
CA LEU A 52 -5.04 1.02 8.96
C LEU A 52 -4.80 2.44 8.44
N MET A 53 -5.64 2.94 7.52
CA MET A 53 -5.57 4.33 7.05
C MET A 53 -5.73 5.34 8.19
N LEU A 54 -6.68 5.12 9.11
CA LEU A 54 -6.88 5.98 10.28
C LEU A 54 -5.67 5.96 11.22
N ILE A 55 -5.13 4.79 11.50
CA ILE A 55 -3.97 4.61 12.40
C ILE A 55 -2.72 5.28 11.80
N VAL A 56 -2.46 5.05 10.51
CA VAL A 56 -1.31 5.64 9.81
C VAL A 56 -1.44 7.17 9.72
N ALA A 57 -2.64 7.68 9.46
CA ALA A 57 -2.91 9.12 9.54
C ALA A 57 -2.65 9.68 10.94
N GLY A 58 -2.92 8.90 11.99
CA GLY A 58 -2.57 9.23 13.38
C GLY A 58 -1.06 9.35 13.58
N PHE A 59 -0.27 8.36 13.18
CA PHE A 59 1.19 8.43 13.25
C PHE A 59 1.77 9.62 12.47
N ARG A 60 1.23 9.86 11.27
CA ARG A 60 1.64 11.01 10.44
C ARG A 60 1.32 12.34 11.13
N SER A 61 0.13 12.48 11.73
CA SER A 61 -0.28 13.70 12.42
C SER A 61 0.59 14.03 13.64
N LEU A 62 1.25 13.01 14.20
CA LEU A 62 2.20 13.14 15.31
C LEU A 62 3.65 13.35 14.85
N GLY A 63 3.91 13.45 13.55
CA GLY A 63 5.25 13.70 13.01
C GLY A 63 6.26 12.57 13.26
N VAL A 64 5.80 11.31 13.39
CA VAL A 64 6.66 10.15 13.70
C VAL A 64 7.69 9.94 12.59
N PHE A 65 7.24 10.01 11.34
CA PHE A 65 8.07 9.69 10.17
C PHE A 65 9.10 10.78 9.87
N GLU A 66 8.71 12.04 10.01
CA GLU A 66 9.59 13.20 9.83
C GLU A 66 10.74 13.20 10.85
N ARG A 67 10.46 12.75 12.07
CA ARG A 67 11.50 12.61 13.11
C ARG A 67 12.46 11.48 12.81
N LEU A 68 11.92 10.35 12.34
CA LEU A 68 12.74 9.22 11.97
C LEU A 68 13.72 9.60 10.85
N GLY A 69 13.24 10.31 9.82
CA GLY A 69 14.07 10.84 8.75
C GLY A 69 15.14 11.82 9.25
N ARG A 70 14.79 12.77 10.13
CA ARG A 70 15.76 13.71 10.72
C ARG A 70 16.81 13.01 11.59
N ALA A 71 16.41 12.02 12.36
CA ALA A 71 17.34 11.25 13.20
C ALA A 71 18.38 10.50 12.37
N LEU A 72 17.97 9.99 11.20
CA LEU A 72 18.89 9.32 10.25
C LEU A 72 19.86 10.34 9.61
N LEU A 73 19.35 11.51 9.18
CA LEU A 73 20.20 12.55 8.58
C LEU A 73 21.30 13.01 9.53
N ARG A 74 21.02 13.12 10.82
CA ARG A 74 22.02 13.50 11.83
C ARG A 74 23.14 12.49 12.01
N ARG A 75 22.88 11.22 11.73
CA ARG A 75 23.85 10.12 11.91
C ARG A 75 24.69 9.85 10.65
N ALA A 76 24.20 10.28 9.50
CA ALA A 76 24.90 10.06 8.25
C ALA A 76 26.16 10.95 8.15
N GLY A 77 27.32 10.34 7.92
CA GLY A 77 28.60 11.04 7.71
C GLY A 77 28.90 11.30 6.24
N SER A 78 28.24 10.58 5.33
CA SER A 78 28.46 10.68 3.89
C SER A 78 27.15 10.63 3.08
N LEU A 79 27.23 11.04 1.81
CA LEU A 79 26.09 11.00 0.90
C LEU A 79 25.60 9.57 0.66
N ARG A 80 26.51 8.59 0.61
CA ARG A 80 26.18 7.18 0.46
C ARG A 80 25.43 6.66 1.70
N GLU A 81 25.92 6.97 2.90
CA GLU A 81 25.25 6.57 4.14
C GLU A 81 23.85 7.18 4.25
N LEU A 82 23.68 8.44 3.88
CA LEU A 82 22.39 9.10 3.84
C LEU A 82 21.45 8.42 2.83
N SER A 83 21.93 8.11 1.64
CA SER A 83 21.14 7.42 0.60
C SER A 83 20.71 6.04 1.06
N ILE A 84 21.62 5.27 1.67
CA ILE A 84 21.30 3.96 2.25
C ILE A 84 20.25 4.11 3.35
N ALA A 85 20.42 5.06 4.26
CA ALA A 85 19.48 5.28 5.35
C ALA A 85 18.07 5.64 4.86
N LEU A 86 17.93 6.51 3.87
CA LEU A 86 16.65 6.93 3.30
C LEU A 86 15.96 5.79 2.54
N VAL A 87 16.71 5.03 1.72
CA VAL A 87 16.16 3.89 0.98
C VAL A 87 15.74 2.77 1.95
N LEU A 88 16.55 2.46 2.96
CA LEU A 88 16.17 1.48 4.00
C LEU A 88 14.98 1.96 4.82
N LEU A 89 14.89 3.26 5.11
CA LEU A 89 13.75 3.84 5.79
C LEU A 89 12.47 3.62 4.96
N CYS A 90 12.51 3.89 3.66
CA CYS A 90 11.39 3.62 2.76
C CYS A 90 11.05 2.14 2.72
N PHE A 91 12.05 1.25 2.64
CA PHE A 91 11.85 -0.19 2.61
C PHE A 91 11.15 -0.72 3.87
N PHE A 92 11.65 -0.37 5.05
CA PHE A 92 11.09 -0.88 6.32
C PHE A 92 9.80 -0.17 6.74
N CYS A 93 9.68 1.14 6.51
CA CYS A 93 8.44 1.84 6.84
C CYS A 93 7.27 1.36 5.98
N SER A 94 7.49 1.07 4.69
CA SER A 94 6.43 0.58 3.81
C SER A 94 5.84 -0.77 4.23
N MET A 95 6.54 -1.55 5.05
CA MET A 95 6.00 -2.77 5.65
C MET A 95 4.82 -2.51 6.61
N VAL A 96 4.72 -1.29 7.13
CA VAL A 96 3.74 -0.93 8.18
C VAL A 96 2.73 0.12 7.71
N ILE A 97 3.19 1.12 6.93
CA ILE A 97 2.41 2.30 6.58
C ILE A 97 1.97 2.37 5.12
N THR A 98 2.18 1.32 4.37
CA THR A 98 2.00 1.20 2.91
C THR A 98 3.05 1.93 2.08
N ASN A 99 3.27 1.45 0.85
CA ASN A 99 4.20 2.07 -0.11
C ASN A 99 3.84 3.51 -0.43
N ASP A 100 2.57 3.80 -0.72
CA ASP A 100 2.11 5.12 -1.14
C ASP A 100 2.31 6.18 -0.03
N VAL A 101 1.92 5.85 1.21
CA VAL A 101 2.11 6.75 2.36
C VAL A 101 3.60 6.96 2.65
N THR A 102 4.40 5.91 2.50
CA THR A 102 5.86 5.99 2.63
C THR A 102 6.44 7.01 1.65
N LEU A 103 6.08 6.91 0.38
CA LEU A 103 6.59 7.80 -0.68
C LEU A 103 6.11 9.25 -0.49
N ILE A 104 4.83 9.46 -0.19
CA ILE A 104 4.28 10.80 0.07
C ILE A 104 4.98 11.46 1.28
N THR A 105 5.50 10.67 2.21
CA THR A 105 6.18 11.18 3.40
C THR A 105 7.66 11.42 3.17
N PHE A 106 8.39 10.45 2.61
CA PHE A 106 9.85 10.51 2.56
C PHE A 106 10.40 11.15 1.30
N VAL A 107 9.73 11.06 0.14
CA VAL A 107 10.22 11.74 -1.07
C VAL A 107 10.30 13.26 -0.91
N PRO A 108 9.28 13.99 -0.39
CA PRO A 108 9.42 15.42 -0.11
C PRO A 108 10.55 15.74 0.90
N PHE A 109 10.75 14.87 1.90
CA PHE A 109 11.86 15.01 2.84
C PHE A 109 13.22 14.86 2.13
N THR A 110 13.38 13.85 1.27
CA THR A 110 14.58 13.64 0.45
C THR A 110 14.86 14.84 -0.46
N LEU A 111 13.84 15.36 -1.15
CA LEU A 111 13.95 16.56 -1.97
C LEU A 111 14.46 17.76 -1.17
N LEU A 112 13.91 17.98 0.02
CA LEU A 112 14.31 19.09 0.91
C LEU A 112 15.77 18.93 1.33
N VAL A 113 16.15 17.74 1.83
CA VAL A 113 17.51 17.46 2.33
C VAL A 113 18.52 17.63 1.20
N PHE A 114 18.28 17.07 0.01
CA PHE A 114 19.23 17.14 -1.10
C PHE A 114 19.37 18.56 -1.68
N ARG A 115 18.32 19.37 -1.60
CA ARG A 115 18.40 20.82 -1.89
C ARG A 115 19.26 21.55 -0.85
N MET A 116 19.10 21.26 0.43
CA MET A 116 19.89 21.88 1.50
C MET A 116 21.39 21.57 1.37
N ILE A 117 21.75 20.33 1.04
CA ILE A 117 23.16 19.93 0.82
C ILE A 117 23.67 20.23 -0.60
N ARG A 118 22.89 20.93 -1.44
CA ARG A 118 23.22 21.31 -2.84
C ARG A 118 23.62 20.12 -3.72
N ARG A 119 22.93 18.99 -3.58
CA ARG A 119 23.17 17.76 -4.36
C ARG A 119 21.96 17.34 -5.20
N GLU A 120 21.25 18.30 -5.77
CA GLU A 120 20.00 18.08 -6.54
C GLU A 120 20.18 17.10 -7.74
N GLY A 121 21.36 17.03 -8.34
CA GLY A 121 21.63 16.10 -9.44
C GLY A 121 21.55 14.60 -9.06
N ARG A 122 21.56 14.26 -7.77
CA ARG A 122 21.44 12.87 -7.27
C ARG A 122 20.01 12.50 -6.89
N VAL A 123 19.13 13.47 -6.77
CA VAL A 123 17.76 13.31 -6.27
C VAL A 123 16.96 12.33 -7.11
N LEU A 124 16.99 12.43 -8.44
CA LEU A 124 16.21 11.55 -9.31
C LEU A 124 16.54 10.07 -9.08
N THR A 125 17.83 9.74 -9.05
CA THR A 125 18.26 8.34 -8.79
C THR A 125 17.81 7.86 -7.42
N LEU A 126 17.92 8.71 -6.40
CA LEU A 126 17.53 8.33 -5.06
C LEU A 126 16.01 8.14 -4.92
N VAL A 127 15.20 9.04 -5.49
CA VAL A 127 13.73 8.93 -5.49
C VAL A 127 13.29 7.66 -6.22
N VAL A 128 13.94 7.29 -7.32
CA VAL A 128 13.68 6.01 -8.00
C VAL A 128 14.00 4.82 -7.07
N LEU A 129 15.14 4.84 -6.38
CA LEU A 129 15.50 3.77 -5.44
C LEU A 129 14.57 3.73 -4.22
N GLU A 130 14.12 4.88 -3.70
CA GLU A 130 13.10 4.95 -2.64
C GLU A 130 11.76 4.37 -3.11
N THR A 131 11.37 4.65 -4.36
CA THR A 131 10.13 4.11 -4.95
C THR A 131 10.19 2.59 -5.07
N ILE A 132 11.31 2.06 -5.60
CA ILE A 132 11.56 0.63 -5.67
C ILE A 132 11.57 0.02 -4.26
N ALA A 133 12.26 0.65 -3.31
CA ALA A 133 12.35 0.20 -1.94
C ALA A 133 10.99 0.16 -1.24
N ALA A 134 10.16 1.18 -1.41
CA ALA A 134 8.82 1.22 -0.83
C ALA A 134 7.91 0.11 -1.40
N ASN A 135 7.93 -0.11 -2.71
CA ASN A 135 7.16 -1.18 -3.33
C ASN A 135 7.62 -2.57 -2.87
N LEU A 136 8.94 -2.84 -2.93
CA LEU A 136 9.50 -4.14 -2.59
C LEU A 136 9.50 -4.41 -1.07
N GLY A 137 9.64 -3.37 -0.25
CA GLY A 137 9.51 -3.48 1.20
C GLY A 137 8.07 -3.79 1.61
N SER A 138 7.11 -3.09 1.03
CA SER A 138 5.68 -3.27 1.36
C SER A 138 5.17 -4.68 1.08
N MET A 139 5.77 -5.42 0.16
CA MET A 139 5.37 -6.80 -0.11
C MET A 139 5.70 -7.76 1.03
N ALA A 140 6.61 -7.42 1.93
CA ALA A 140 7.08 -8.31 2.99
C ALA A 140 6.02 -8.56 4.08
N THR A 141 4.97 -7.75 4.16
CA THR A 141 3.90 -7.88 5.16
C THR A 141 2.51 -7.81 4.55
N PRO A 142 1.51 -8.45 5.18
CA PRO A 142 0.13 -8.35 4.71
C PRO A 142 -0.44 -6.94 4.76
N ILE A 143 0.03 -6.09 5.68
CA ILE A 143 -0.46 -4.72 5.88
C ILE A 143 0.33 -3.67 5.07
N GLY A 144 1.44 -4.08 4.44
CA GLY A 144 2.30 -3.16 3.70
C GLY A 144 1.67 -2.61 2.42
N ASN A 145 0.68 -3.31 1.86
CA ASN A 145 -0.10 -2.79 0.74
C ASN A 145 -1.50 -3.45 0.65
N PRO A 146 -2.47 -2.77 0.00
CA PRO A 146 -3.85 -3.24 -0.06
C PRO A 146 -4.02 -4.61 -0.76
N GLN A 147 -3.25 -4.89 -1.82
CA GLN A 147 -3.32 -6.14 -2.55
C GLN A 147 -2.88 -7.34 -1.70
N ASN A 148 -1.87 -7.18 -0.86
CA ASN A 148 -1.42 -8.23 0.06
C ASN A 148 -2.49 -8.55 1.10
N LEU A 149 -3.06 -7.50 1.70
CA LEU A 149 -4.12 -7.66 2.69
C LEU A 149 -5.31 -8.40 2.09
N TYR A 150 -5.72 -8.01 0.89
CA TYR A 150 -6.81 -8.65 0.17
C TYR A 150 -6.50 -10.11 -0.18
N LEU A 151 -5.37 -10.40 -0.84
CA LEU A 151 -5.04 -11.77 -1.26
C LEU A 151 -4.85 -12.70 -0.05
N CYS A 152 -4.25 -12.19 1.03
CA CYS A 152 -4.12 -12.93 2.28
C CYS A 152 -5.50 -13.26 2.90
N SER A 153 -6.45 -12.34 2.84
CA SER A 153 -7.82 -12.53 3.29
C SER A 153 -8.58 -13.50 2.39
N ALA A 154 -8.62 -13.25 1.09
CA ALA A 154 -9.39 -14.01 0.10
C ALA A 154 -8.96 -15.48 0.01
N ALA A 155 -7.64 -15.73 0.02
CA ALA A 155 -7.10 -17.09 -0.04
C ALA A 155 -7.03 -17.79 1.33
N GLY A 156 -7.29 -17.07 2.41
CA GLY A 156 -7.14 -17.64 3.75
C GLY A 156 -5.70 -18.02 4.11
N LEU A 157 -4.69 -17.36 3.54
CA LEU A 157 -3.29 -17.70 3.76
C LEU A 157 -2.91 -17.57 5.23
N THR A 158 -2.15 -18.55 5.71
CA THR A 158 -1.44 -18.41 6.99
C THR A 158 -0.24 -17.48 6.82
N MET A 159 0.24 -16.89 7.92
CA MET A 159 1.44 -16.04 7.89
C MET A 159 2.67 -16.79 7.36
N ALA A 160 2.78 -18.08 7.65
CA ALA A 160 3.89 -18.90 7.13
C ALA A 160 3.80 -19.09 5.60
N GLN A 161 2.60 -19.30 5.05
CA GLN A 161 2.39 -19.40 3.60
C GLN A 161 2.65 -18.07 2.92
N PHE A 162 2.14 -16.97 3.48
CA PHE A 162 2.40 -15.62 3.00
C PHE A 162 3.92 -15.33 2.99
N ALA A 163 4.59 -15.54 4.12
CA ALA A 163 6.02 -15.28 4.25
C ALA A 163 6.86 -16.11 3.25
N ARG A 164 6.54 -17.39 3.07
CA ARG A 164 7.22 -18.24 2.08
C ARG A 164 7.05 -17.73 0.65
N ALA A 165 5.92 -17.15 0.32
CA ALA A 165 5.65 -16.64 -1.03
C ALA A 165 6.43 -15.36 -1.33
N VAL A 166 6.60 -14.44 -0.36
CA VAL A 166 7.11 -13.08 -0.65
C VAL A 166 8.46 -12.76 -0.02
N LEU A 167 8.81 -13.30 1.17
CA LEU A 167 10.05 -12.93 1.85
C LEU A 167 11.34 -13.25 1.07
N PRO A 168 11.44 -14.35 0.30
CA PRO A 168 12.64 -14.59 -0.52
C PRO A 168 12.89 -13.46 -1.54
N TYR A 169 11.82 -12.96 -2.15
CA TYR A 169 11.90 -11.86 -3.13
C TYR A 169 12.15 -10.52 -2.45
N ALA A 170 11.52 -10.25 -1.30
CA ALA A 170 11.80 -9.06 -0.50
C ALA A 170 13.26 -9.03 -0.02
N GLY A 171 13.78 -10.16 0.45
CA GLY A 171 15.17 -10.29 0.87
C GLY A 171 16.16 -10.11 -0.29
N LEU A 172 15.90 -10.74 -1.43
CA LEU A 172 16.70 -10.54 -2.64
C LEU A 172 16.70 -9.09 -3.09
N SER A 173 15.53 -8.45 -3.08
CA SER A 173 15.37 -7.04 -3.46
C SER A 173 16.15 -6.11 -2.54
N LEU A 174 16.13 -6.38 -1.23
CA LEU A 174 16.91 -5.62 -0.26
C LEU A 174 18.42 -5.74 -0.53
N VAL A 175 18.91 -6.95 -0.81
CA VAL A 175 20.33 -7.19 -1.16
C VAL A 175 20.70 -6.44 -2.44
N LEU A 176 19.87 -6.49 -3.47
CA LEU A 176 20.10 -5.78 -4.73
C LEU A 176 20.11 -4.25 -4.55
N LEU A 177 19.16 -3.71 -3.79
CA LEU A 177 19.12 -2.28 -3.46
C LEU A 177 20.39 -1.84 -2.72
N LEU A 178 20.81 -2.61 -1.72
CA LEU A 178 22.04 -2.32 -0.99
C LEU A 178 23.27 -2.41 -1.90
N ALA A 179 23.35 -3.42 -2.79
CA ALA A 179 24.44 -3.54 -3.75
C ALA A 179 24.52 -2.30 -4.67
N VAL A 180 23.38 -1.85 -5.22
CA VAL A 180 23.33 -0.63 -6.06
C VAL A 180 23.79 0.60 -5.29
N LEU A 181 23.36 0.76 -4.03
CA LEU A 181 23.74 1.89 -3.18
C LEU A 181 25.23 1.86 -2.81
N LEU A 182 25.79 0.69 -2.51
CA LEU A 182 27.21 0.53 -2.18
C LEU A 182 28.13 0.77 -3.38
N LEU A 183 27.65 0.55 -4.61
CA LEU A 183 28.38 0.86 -5.85
C LEU A 183 28.41 2.36 -6.19
N GLN A 184 27.57 3.17 -5.55
CA GLN A 184 27.58 4.62 -5.72
C GLN A 184 28.86 5.24 -5.16
N ARG A 185 29.36 6.31 -5.82
CA ARG A 185 30.52 7.05 -5.31
C ARG A 185 30.16 7.72 -4.00
N ASP A 186 31.06 7.57 -3.02
CA ASP A 186 30.93 8.22 -1.73
C ASP A 186 31.43 9.67 -1.82
N GLU A 187 30.65 10.58 -1.27
CA GLU A 187 30.96 12.00 -1.22
C GLU A 187 30.65 12.49 0.19
N PRO A 188 31.48 13.38 0.77
CA PRO A 188 31.19 13.93 2.10
C PRO A 188 29.90 14.75 2.04
N LEU A 189 29.09 14.63 3.11
CA LEU A 189 27.98 15.54 3.36
C LEU A 189 28.60 16.90 3.71
N GLY A 190 28.21 17.97 2.99
CA GLY A 190 28.55 19.32 3.38
C GLY A 190 28.00 19.65 4.77
N GLU A 191 28.36 20.84 5.30
CA GLU A 191 28.04 21.27 6.68
C GLU A 191 26.54 21.49 6.99
N ALA A 192 25.64 21.17 6.09
CA ALA A 192 24.19 21.32 6.27
C ALA A 192 23.66 20.37 7.36
N ARG A 193 23.53 20.88 8.56
CA ARG A 193 22.81 20.22 9.65
C ARG A 193 21.36 20.70 9.66
N PRO A 194 20.37 19.84 9.84
CA PRO A 194 18.98 20.28 10.02
C PRO A 194 18.87 21.12 11.31
N GLU A 195 18.15 22.24 11.18
CA GLU A 195 17.75 23.05 12.32
C GLU A 195 16.93 22.23 13.34
N GLU A 196 16.87 22.77 14.56
CA GLU A 196 16.44 22.19 15.83
C GLU A 196 15.26 21.19 15.82
N GLU A 197 15.27 20.33 16.84
CA GLU A 197 14.21 19.35 17.11
C GLU A 197 12.90 20.06 17.44
N GLY A 198 11.87 19.84 16.63
CA GLY A 198 10.51 19.92 17.12
C GLY A 198 10.32 18.89 18.26
N GLU A 199 9.71 19.29 19.38
CA GLU A 199 9.46 18.42 20.54
C GLU A 199 8.90 17.06 20.13
N ALA A 200 9.43 16.00 20.73
CA ALA A 200 8.97 14.65 20.48
C ALA A 200 7.51 14.51 20.93
N ALA A 201 6.61 13.97 20.09
CA ALA A 201 5.28 13.63 20.56
C ALA A 201 5.42 12.68 21.75
N PRO A 202 4.75 12.96 22.86
CA PRO A 202 4.87 12.14 24.05
C PRO A 202 4.36 10.73 23.74
N LEU A 203 4.95 9.72 24.37
CA LEU A 203 4.54 8.34 24.22
C LEU A 203 3.04 8.14 24.47
N SER A 204 2.47 8.93 25.36
CA SER A 204 1.03 8.95 25.65
C SER A 204 0.16 9.29 24.43
N ALA A 205 0.65 10.12 23.50
CA ALA A 205 -0.05 10.43 22.26
C ALA A 205 0.10 9.31 21.19
N LEU A 206 1.20 8.56 21.24
CA LEU A 206 1.47 7.44 20.32
C LEU A 206 0.77 6.14 20.76
N ALA A 207 0.67 5.91 22.07
CA ALA A 207 0.16 4.66 22.64
C ALA A 207 -1.21 4.23 22.09
N PRO A 208 -2.23 5.11 21.93
CA PRO A 208 -3.49 4.70 21.36
C PRO A 208 -3.35 4.09 19.95
N TYR A 209 -2.57 4.71 19.07
CA TYR A 209 -2.38 4.25 17.69
C TYR A 209 -1.57 2.95 17.62
N LEU A 210 -0.58 2.76 18.51
CA LEU A 210 0.17 1.49 18.61
C LEU A 210 -0.72 0.35 19.09
N LEU A 211 -1.59 0.59 20.07
CA LEU A 211 -2.55 -0.39 20.55
C LEU A 211 -3.58 -0.76 19.46
N LEU A 212 -4.10 0.25 18.74
CA LEU A 212 -5.02 0.02 17.63
C LEU A 212 -4.35 -0.76 16.49
N LEU A 213 -3.07 -0.47 16.19
CA LEU A 213 -2.31 -1.25 15.20
C LEU A 213 -2.16 -2.70 15.65
N ALA A 214 -1.82 -2.94 16.92
CA ALA A 214 -1.74 -4.29 17.46
C ALA A 214 -3.08 -5.05 17.35
N LEU A 215 -4.21 -4.38 17.61
CA LEU A 215 -5.55 -4.97 17.42
C LEU A 215 -5.81 -5.31 15.94
N CYS A 216 -5.44 -4.46 15.00
CA CYS A 216 -5.55 -4.75 13.57
C CYS A 216 -4.68 -5.95 13.18
N LEU A 217 -3.47 -6.09 13.72
CA LEU A 217 -2.63 -7.26 13.49
C LEU A 217 -3.27 -8.54 14.02
N LEU A 218 -3.93 -8.52 15.18
CA LEU A 218 -4.70 -9.68 15.68
C LEU A 218 -5.84 -10.07 14.73
N VAL A 219 -6.47 -9.12 14.04
CA VAL A 219 -7.43 -9.44 12.97
C VAL A 219 -6.71 -10.08 11.78
N VAL A 220 -5.56 -9.54 11.35
CA VAL A 220 -4.77 -10.13 10.26
C VAL A 220 -4.35 -11.56 10.58
N PHE A 221 -3.95 -11.83 11.83
CA PHE A 221 -3.63 -13.18 12.32
C PHE A 221 -4.86 -14.07 12.59
N ARG A 222 -6.07 -13.56 12.35
CA ARG A 222 -7.35 -14.27 12.58
C ARG A 222 -7.62 -14.66 14.02
N VAL A 223 -7.01 -13.98 14.98
CA VAL A 223 -7.23 -14.20 16.42
C VAL A 223 -8.54 -13.55 16.88
N VAL A 224 -8.86 -12.36 16.30
CA VAL A 224 -10.02 -11.56 16.65
C VAL A 224 -10.86 -11.24 15.41
N GLY A 225 -12.18 -11.14 15.57
CA GLY A 225 -13.08 -10.72 14.51
C GLY A 225 -12.86 -9.25 14.09
N PHE A 226 -13.09 -8.90 12.84
CA PHE A 226 -12.86 -7.55 12.33
C PHE A 226 -13.89 -6.53 12.83
N VAL A 227 -15.14 -6.92 13.09
CA VAL A 227 -16.22 -5.99 13.48
C VAL A 227 -15.94 -5.28 14.80
N PRO A 228 -15.61 -5.97 15.93
CA PRO A 228 -15.30 -5.30 17.18
C PRO A 228 -14.07 -4.39 17.07
N VAL A 229 -13.05 -4.79 16.28
CA VAL A 229 -11.86 -3.97 16.08
C VAL A 229 -12.18 -2.72 15.24
N LEU A 230 -12.99 -2.83 14.20
CA LEU A 230 -13.46 -1.68 13.41
C LEU A 230 -14.17 -0.65 14.30
N LEU A 231 -15.10 -1.12 15.15
CA LEU A 231 -15.84 -0.25 16.06
C LEU A 231 -14.92 0.40 17.11
N CYS A 232 -13.97 -0.38 17.65
CA CYS A 232 -12.99 0.13 18.60
C CYS A 232 -12.09 1.20 17.97
N VAL A 233 -11.53 0.95 16.77
CA VAL A 233 -10.68 1.91 16.03
C VAL A 233 -11.48 3.19 15.73
N ALA A 234 -12.70 3.05 15.20
CA ALA A 234 -13.54 4.21 14.87
C ALA A 234 -13.86 5.04 16.13
N ALA A 235 -14.24 4.40 17.23
CA ALA A 235 -14.57 5.08 18.49
C ALA A 235 -13.36 5.80 19.10
N VAL A 236 -12.21 5.13 19.19
CA VAL A 236 -11.00 5.73 19.75
C VAL A 236 -10.50 6.88 18.89
N VAL A 237 -10.43 6.72 17.57
CA VAL A 237 -10.00 7.79 16.68
C VAL A 237 -10.97 8.97 16.69
N LEU A 238 -12.27 8.71 16.79
CA LEU A 238 -13.28 9.78 16.91
C LEU A 238 -13.09 10.58 18.20
N ALA A 239 -12.76 9.92 19.30
CA ALA A 239 -12.52 10.56 20.59
C ALA A 239 -11.17 11.32 20.65
N VAL A 240 -10.11 10.74 20.06
CA VAL A 240 -8.75 11.32 20.11
C VAL A 240 -8.56 12.40 19.05
N ASN A 241 -8.91 12.12 17.80
CA ASN A 241 -8.73 13.06 16.69
C ASN A 241 -9.67 12.79 15.53
N ARG A 242 -10.89 13.31 15.60
CA ARG A 242 -11.93 13.15 14.55
C ARG A 242 -11.51 13.65 13.15
N ARG A 243 -10.50 14.53 13.08
CA ARG A 243 -10.04 15.07 11.79
C ARG A 243 -9.40 14.01 10.91
N LEU A 244 -8.89 12.93 11.50
CA LEU A 244 -8.22 11.83 10.78
C LEU A 244 -9.17 11.10 9.82
N PHE A 245 -10.47 11.12 10.06
CA PHE A 245 -11.47 10.57 9.12
C PHE A 245 -11.43 11.24 7.75
N ARG A 246 -10.96 12.50 7.66
CA ARG A 246 -10.79 13.21 6.38
C ARG A 246 -9.53 12.76 5.63
N SER A 247 -8.61 12.07 6.30
CA SER A 247 -7.38 11.56 5.70
C SER A 247 -7.53 10.14 5.16
N VAL A 248 -8.70 9.52 5.33
CA VAL A 248 -9.01 8.20 4.75
C VAL A 248 -9.23 8.34 3.25
N ASP A 249 -8.60 7.47 2.48
CA ASP A 249 -8.84 7.34 1.04
C ASP A 249 -10.13 6.54 0.78
N TYR A 250 -11.24 7.25 0.75
CA TYR A 250 -12.56 6.67 0.47
C TYR A 250 -12.67 6.21 -0.99
N PHE A 251 -11.95 6.83 -1.93
CA PHE A 251 -11.98 6.40 -3.32
C PHE A 251 -11.31 5.05 -3.51
N LEU A 252 -10.25 4.77 -2.77
CA LEU A 252 -9.64 3.43 -2.75
C LEU A 252 -10.64 2.38 -2.25
N LEU A 253 -11.35 2.63 -1.14
CA LEU A 253 -12.35 1.71 -0.62
C LEU A 253 -13.51 1.46 -1.59
N LEU A 254 -13.99 2.53 -2.24
CA LEU A 254 -15.03 2.45 -3.27
C LEU A 254 -14.54 1.70 -4.52
N THR A 255 -13.29 1.89 -4.90
CA THR A 255 -12.63 1.14 -6.00
C THR A 255 -12.66 -0.36 -5.73
N PHE A 256 -12.28 -0.77 -4.51
CA PHE A 256 -12.38 -2.18 -4.09
C PHE A 256 -13.81 -2.71 -4.21
N LEU A 257 -14.78 -1.94 -3.69
CA LEU A 257 -16.18 -2.33 -3.76
C LEU A 257 -16.67 -2.51 -5.21
N CYS A 258 -16.34 -1.57 -6.09
CA CYS A 258 -16.66 -1.66 -7.53
C CYS A 258 -16.03 -2.90 -8.17
N PHE A 259 -14.76 -3.19 -7.88
CA PHE A 259 -14.10 -4.39 -8.41
C PHE A 259 -14.72 -5.68 -7.85
N PHE A 260 -15.10 -5.73 -6.57
CA PHE A 260 -15.80 -6.89 -6.03
C PHE A 260 -17.13 -7.17 -6.77
N ILE A 261 -17.89 -6.12 -7.05
CA ILE A 261 -19.13 -6.25 -7.83
C ILE A 261 -18.82 -6.74 -9.25
N PHE A 262 -17.87 -6.10 -9.91
CA PHE A 262 -17.48 -6.45 -11.28
C PHE A 262 -17.06 -7.93 -11.38
N ILE A 263 -16.16 -8.39 -10.52
CA ILE A 263 -15.64 -9.75 -10.54
C ILE A 263 -16.70 -10.77 -10.11
N GLY A 264 -17.51 -10.43 -9.10
CA GLY A 264 -18.63 -11.25 -8.69
C GLY A 264 -19.59 -11.52 -9.87
N ASN A 265 -19.86 -10.48 -10.67
CA ASN A 265 -20.67 -10.60 -11.88
C ASN A 265 -19.98 -11.41 -12.99
N LEU A 266 -18.68 -11.17 -13.24
CA LEU A 266 -17.92 -11.93 -14.24
C LEU A 266 -17.95 -13.44 -13.99
N LYS A 267 -17.80 -13.85 -12.72
CA LYS A 267 -17.90 -15.26 -12.32
C LYS A 267 -19.25 -15.90 -12.63
N ARG A 268 -20.31 -15.09 -12.70
CA ARG A 268 -21.68 -15.56 -13.03
C ARG A 268 -21.96 -15.64 -14.54
N ILE A 269 -21.03 -15.20 -15.39
CA ILE A 269 -21.10 -15.31 -16.85
C ILE A 269 -20.20 -16.48 -17.27
N PRO A 270 -20.76 -17.70 -17.60
CA PRO A 270 -19.95 -18.91 -17.77
C PRO A 270 -18.86 -18.75 -18.83
N ALA A 271 -19.18 -18.17 -19.98
CA ALA A 271 -18.22 -18.00 -21.09
C ALA A 271 -17.01 -17.12 -20.69
N LEU A 272 -17.24 -16.06 -19.90
CA LEU A 272 -16.16 -15.18 -19.40
C LEU A 272 -15.37 -15.83 -18.27
N ASN A 273 -16.07 -16.53 -17.37
CA ASN A 273 -15.42 -17.26 -16.29
C ASN A 273 -14.47 -18.32 -16.83
N ASP A 274 -14.90 -19.15 -17.78
CA ASP A 274 -14.09 -20.22 -18.36
C ASP A 274 -12.91 -19.67 -19.17
N LEU A 275 -13.13 -18.59 -19.91
CA LEU A 275 -12.06 -17.90 -20.62
C LEU A 275 -11.00 -17.37 -19.65
N LEU A 276 -11.40 -16.68 -18.59
CA LEU A 276 -10.46 -16.10 -17.62
C LEU A 276 -9.75 -17.19 -16.82
N LEU A 277 -10.44 -18.27 -16.44
CA LEU A 277 -9.82 -19.43 -15.82
C LEU A 277 -8.76 -20.06 -16.72
N SER A 278 -9.02 -20.18 -18.04
CA SER A 278 -8.05 -20.73 -18.98
C SER A 278 -6.85 -19.83 -19.23
N LEU A 279 -7.03 -18.50 -19.17
CA LEU A 279 -5.95 -17.52 -19.36
C LEU A 279 -5.06 -17.37 -18.14
N VAL A 280 -5.64 -17.48 -16.96
CA VAL A 280 -4.94 -17.24 -15.68
C VAL A 280 -4.39 -18.54 -15.09
N GLY A 281 -5.16 -19.62 -15.16
CA GLY A 281 -4.81 -20.90 -14.53
C GLY A 281 -3.52 -21.49 -15.10
N GLY A 282 -2.54 -21.72 -14.22
CA GLY A 282 -1.19 -22.18 -14.58
C GLY A 282 -0.23 -21.10 -15.09
N HIS A 283 -0.73 -19.87 -15.33
CA HIS A 283 0.05 -18.73 -15.81
C HIS A 283 -0.02 -17.51 -14.87
N GLU A 284 -0.37 -17.72 -13.60
CA GLU A 284 -0.64 -16.67 -12.61
C GLU A 284 0.51 -15.68 -12.49
N LEU A 285 1.76 -16.15 -12.56
CA LEU A 285 2.93 -15.29 -12.43
C LEU A 285 3.00 -14.29 -13.60
N LEU A 286 2.89 -14.78 -14.82
CA LEU A 286 2.95 -13.95 -16.02
C LEU A 286 1.72 -13.04 -16.12
N ALA A 287 0.53 -13.59 -15.91
CA ALA A 287 -0.72 -12.84 -15.94
C ALA A 287 -0.74 -11.72 -14.88
N GLY A 288 -0.29 -12.02 -13.66
CA GLY A 288 -0.22 -11.06 -12.58
C GLY A 288 0.77 -9.93 -12.83
N ILE A 289 1.98 -10.24 -13.32
CA ILE A 289 2.98 -9.23 -13.68
C ILE A 289 2.43 -8.32 -14.79
N LEU A 290 1.95 -8.89 -15.90
CA LEU A 290 1.45 -8.11 -17.04
C LEU A 290 0.23 -7.26 -16.66
N ALA A 291 -0.72 -7.83 -15.93
CA ALA A 291 -1.89 -7.09 -15.47
C ALA A 291 -1.49 -5.92 -14.55
N SER A 292 -0.55 -6.12 -13.62
CA SER A 292 -0.07 -5.07 -12.72
C SER A 292 0.56 -3.90 -13.46
N GLN A 293 1.28 -4.16 -14.54
CA GLN A 293 1.87 -3.11 -15.39
C GLN A 293 0.81 -2.28 -16.13
N VAL A 294 -0.35 -2.86 -16.44
CA VAL A 294 -1.41 -2.19 -17.22
C VAL A 294 -2.44 -1.51 -16.33
N ILE A 295 -2.92 -2.20 -15.29
CA ILE A 295 -4.06 -1.75 -14.47
C ILE A 295 -3.71 -1.49 -13.01
N SER A 296 -2.41 -1.55 -12.64
CA SER A 296 -1.91 -1.44 -11.26
C SER A 296 -2.14 -2.70 -10.41
N ASN A 297 -1.40 -2.80 -9.30
CA ASN A 297 -1.30 -4.00 -8.45
C ASN A 297 -2.64 -4.39 -7.82
N VAL A 298 -3.36 -3.42 -7.26
CA VAL A 298 -4.61 -3.66 -6.53
C VAL A 298 -5.70 -4.17 -7.47
N PRO A 299 -6.02 -3.50 -8.59
CA PRO A 299 -6.97 -4.01 -9.57
C PRO A 299 -6.59 -5.39 -10.12
N ALA A 300 -5.30 -5.60 -10.44
CA ALA A 300 -4.80 -6.88 -10.93
C ALA A 300 -5.01 -8.01 -9.90
N ALA A 301 -4.67 -7.76 -8.64
CA ALA A 301 -4.87 -8.71 -7.56
C ALA A 301 -6.35 -9.10 -7.40
N ILE A 302 -7.25 -8.12 -7.38
CA ILE A 302 -8.67 -8.38 -7.20
C ILE A 302 -9.24 -9.11 -8.43
N LEU A 303 -8.92 -8.64 -9.64
CA LEU A 303 -9.40 -9.24 -10.89
C LEU A 303 -8.96 -10.70 -10.99
N LEU A 304 -7.66 -10.96 -10.89
CA LEU A 304 -7.10 -12.28 -11.15
C LEU A 304 -7.39 -13.28 -10.03
N SER A 305 -7.57 -12.82 -8.78
CA SER A 305 -7.94 -13.68 -7.66
C SER A 305 -9.25 -14.43 -7.85
N GLY A 306 -10.11 -13.88 -8.69
CA GLY A 306 -11.37 -14.52 -9.08
C GLY A 306 -11.21 -15.80 -9.89
N PHE A 307 -10.06 -15.96 -10.56
CA PHE A 307 -9.83 -16.94 -11.61
C PHE A 307 -8.53 -17.74 -11.41
N THR A 308 -8.01 -17.82 -10.19
CA THR A 308 -6.83 -18.61 -9.84
C THR A 308 -7.08 -19.52 -8.65
N GLN A 309 -6.32 -20.61 -8.59
CA GLN A 309 -6.18 -21.47 -7.41
C GLN A 309 -4.78 -21.29 -6.78
N ASN A 310 -3.83 -20.64 -7.46
CA ASN A 310 -2.47 -20.43 -6.99
C ASN A 310 -2.25 -19.00 -6.50
N PHE A 311 -2.87 -18.71 -5.35
CA PHE A 311 -2.77 -17.38 -4.72
C PHE A 311 -1.34 -16.99 -4.33
N ALA A 312 -0.45 -17.95 -4.05
CA ALA A 312 0.95 -17.66 -3.74
C ALA A 312 1.69 -17.10 -4.97
N ALA A 313 1.49 -17.70 -6.13
CA ALA A 313 2.05 -17.19 -7.38
C ALA A 313 1.47 -15.82 -7.75
N LEU A 314 0.14 -15.66 -7.63
CA LEU A 314 -0.50 -14.37 -7.89
C LEU A 314 -0.01 -13.27 -6.94
N LEU A 315 0.12 -13.57 -5.63
CA LEU A 315 0.63 -12.64 -4.63
C LEU A 315 2.05 -12.16 -4.99
N THR A 316 2.91 -13.08 -5.36
CA THR A 316 4.27 -12.76 -5.83
C THR A 316 4.25 -11.90 -7.09
N ALA A 317 3.42 -12.28 -8.07
CA ALA A 317 3.31 -11.62 -9.36
C ALA A 317 2.89 -10.16 -9.27
N VAL A 318 1.82 -9.88 -8.52
CA VAL A 318 1.30 -8.50 -8.39
C VAL A 318 2.21 -7.58 -7.58
N ASN A 319 3.05 -8.13 -6.71
CA ASN A 319 4.04 -7.35 -5.99
C ASN A 319 5.29 -7.05 -6.84
N LEU A 320 5.74 -8.01 -7.63
CA LEU A 320 6.88 -7.83 -8.55
C LEU A 320 6.48 -7.01 -9.79
N GLY A 321 5.24 -7.15 -10.26
CA GLY A 321 4.73 -6.43 -11.41
C GLY A 321 4.45 -4.96 -11.17
N GLY A 322 4.47 -4.49 -9.93
CA GLY A 322 4.22 -3.09 -9.57
C GLY A 322 5.44 -2.17 -9.57
N LEU A 323 6.55 -2.63 -10.12
CA LEU A 323 7.82 -1.88 -10.18
C LEU A 323 7.92 -0.96 -11.37
#